data_87b4080d6b80a9a49d7d7e7259e98b46
#
_entry.id   87b4080d6b80a9a49d7d7e7259e98b46
#
_cell.length_a   1.000
_cell.length_b   1.000
_cell.length_c   1.000
_cell.angle_alpha   90.00
_cell.angle_beta   90.00
_cell.angle_gamma   90.00
#
_symmetry.space_group_name_H-M   'P 1'
#
loop_
_entity.id
_entity.type
_entity.pdbx_description
1 polymer ?
#
loop_
_entity_poly.entity_id
_entity_poly.type
_entity_poly.pdbx_seq_one_letter_code
_entity_poly.pdbx_strand_id
1 'polypeptide(L)'
;MRQLVSSNTTSQMFRFVRFSLVLILALSVSTQLPAAATSGLYHSVTFAQNDNAADPVFVTQTANVPTPLTLFANLSPPLTKSGFTFGSWNTSADGTGVSYVDGATFNFAAATVMYAIWTAPQTATASFVVNGGTGTIAPVTHPVGSATVLPAISGITNPGHTFVGWNTAANGSGTWYLSGSLYVFAGDQTLYAQWTANVYQVTYAANGGSVSPSGANYTFGTSALVLPTPTNTGFDFNGWFTAASGGTLIGLGGAAYSPNAASVLYAQWTQVATDTLTFNANGGSGSVAPISGLHGSSITLPGQLGLLHAGFVLSRWSSTSKGSGTSYIVGQTIKLSGSSILYAQWNGHASAVLLGAVGNFAKNSQSLTAALKREVKQLALSVKGKKYHSVLLYGYTATTGLQSLNLSLSRARATGVANYLRSELRVLHVNGVSIASAGEGAISGGSSAAYSRVEVFVR
;
A
#
# COMPACT_ATOMS: atom_id res chain seq x y z
N MET A 1 0.67 41.12 -12.02
CA MET A 1 1.87 41.78 -11.54
C MET A 1 3.03 41.03 -12.11
N ARG A 2 3.65 41.45 -13.24
CA ARG A 2 4.85 42.30 -13.31
C ARG A 2 5.92 41.80 -12.35
N GLN A 3 7.10 41.36 -12.71
CA GLN A 3 8.14 41.81 -13.68
C GLN A 3 9.15 40.65 -13.81
N LEU A 4 9.62 40.23 -14.97
CA LEU A 4 10.69 40.81 -15.80
C LEU A 4 12.12 40.73 -15.19
N VAL A 5 13.01 40.22 -16.10
CA VAL A 5 14.45 40.58 -16.27
C VAL A 5 15.40 39.67 -15.49
N SER A 6 16.43 39.01 -16.05
CA SER A 6 17.35 39.49 -17.10
C SER A 6 18.27 38.32 -17.51
N SER A 7 18.59 38.32 -18.78
CA SER A 7 19.66 37.67 -19.48
C SER A 7 21.03 37.82 -18.78
N ASN A 8 21.85 36.74 -18.78
CA ASN A 8 23.28 36.94 -18.97
C ASN A 8 23.91 35.76 -19.72
N THR A 9 24.13 36.00 -20.98
CA THR A 9 25.05 35.31 -21.84
C THR A 9 26.46 35.51 -21.34
N THR A 10 27.13 34.43 -20.97
CA THR A 10 28.59 34.43 -20.82
C THR A 10 29.19 33.45 -21.83
N SER A 11 29.64 34.05 -22.92
CA SER A 11 30.54 33.50 -23.91
C SER A 11 31.83 33.02 -23.22
N GLN A 12 32.11 31.73 -23.25
CA GLN A 12 33.42 31.18 -22.89
C GLN A 12 34.21 31.03 -24.21
N MET A 13 35.14 31.93 -24.40
CA MET A 13 36.19 31.92 -25.42
C MET A 13 37.07 30.68 -25.26
N PHE A 14 37.07 29.83 -26.24
CA PHE A 14 38.13 28.85 -26.43
C PHE A 14 39.43 29.56 -26.82
N ARG A 15 40.42 29.52 -25.93
CA ARG A 15 41.80 29.95 -26.22
C ARG A 15 42.50 28.83 -26.99
N PHE A 16 42.73 29.06 -28.30
CA PHE A 16 43.66 28.33 -29.08
C PHE A 16 45.11 28.71 -28.65
N VAL A 17 45.86 27.74 -28.10
CA VAL A 17 47.27 27.87 -27.89
C VAL A 17 47.96 27.66 -29.26
N ARG A 18 48.42 28.76 -29.86
CA ARG A 18 49.29 28.70 -31.01
C ARG A 18 50.71 28.40 -30.54
N PHE A 19 51.24 27.22 -30.88
CA PHE A 19 52.68 26.99 -30.87
C PHE A 19 53.31 27.70 -32.07
N SER A 20 54.03 28.77 -31.82
CA SER A 20 54.86 29.43 -32.82
C SER A 20 56.19 28.66 -32.91
N LEU A 21 56.34 27.91 -34.01
CA LEU A 21 57.65 27.37 -34.38
C LEU A 21 58.47 28.48 -35.05
N VAL A 22 59.47 28.96 -34.32
CA VAL A 22 60.44 29.96 -34.91
C VAL A 22 61.39 29.16 -35.83
N LEU A 23 61.16 29.28 -37.12
CA LEU A 23 62.07 28.78 -38.16
C LEU A 23 63.21 29.82 -38.40
N ILE A 24 64.41 29.52 -37.94
CA ILE A 24 65.59 30.34 -38.25
C ILE A 24 65.97 30.00 -39.68
N LEU A 25 65.70 30.96 -40.61
CA LEU A 25 66.12 30.86 -42.01
C LEU A 25 67.58 31.34 -42.15
N ALA A 26 68.56 30.43 -42.21
CA ALA A 26 69.91 30.78 -42.62
C ALA A 26 69.96 30.92 -44.15
N LEU A 27 69.99 32.18 -44.63
CA LEU A 27 70.11 32.47 -46.04
C LEU A 27 71.58 32.34 -46.42
N SER A 28 71.98 31.19 -47.00
CA SER A 28 73.25 31.09 -47.75
C SER A 28 72.91 31.26 -49.25
N VAL A 29 73.21 32.39 -49.75
CA VAL A 29 73.21 32.65 -51.20
C VAL A 29 74.44 32.01 -51.77
N SER A 30 74.30 30.84 -52.39
CA SER A 30 75.29 30.31 -53.30
C SER A 30 74.77 30.50 -54.73
N THR A 31 75.43 31.45 -55.44
CA THR A 31 75.28 31.58 -56.90
C THR A 31 75.93 30.37 -57.55
N GLN A 32 75.12 29.33 -57.91
CA GLN A 32 75.53 28.34 -58.85
C GLN A 32 74.97 28.69 -60.18
N LEU A 33 75.87 28.80 -61.16
CA LEU A 33 75.62 28.84 -62.60
C LEU A 33 74.73 27.68 -63.02
N PRO A 34 73.86 27.84 -64.05
CA PRO A 34 72.98 26.74 -64.47
C PRO A 34 73.88 25.66 -65.06
N ALA A 35 73.94 24.51 -64.42
CA ALA A 35 74.49 23.29 -64.98
C ALA A 35 73.63 22.93 -66.20
N ALA A 36 74.34 22.71 -67.38
CA ALA A 36 73.71 22.26 -68.59
C ALA A 36 72.79 21.08 -68.32
N ALA A 37 71.57 21.19 -68.84
CA ALA A 37 70.60 20.12 -68.77
C ALA A 37 71.17 18.82 -69.39
N THR A 38 71.67 17.93 -68.61
CA THR A 38 71.82 16.57 -68.99
C THR A 38 70.43 15.96 -69.13
N SER A 39 70.10 15.50 -70.36
CA SER A 39 68.87 14.76 -70.65
C SER A 39 68.87 13.46 -69.82
N GLY A 40 68.60 13.54 -68.55
CA GLY A 40 68.47 12.37 -67.71
C GLY A 40 67.21 11.57 -68.11
N LEU A 41 67.32 10.29 -68.08
CA LEU A 41 66.22 9.40 -68.34
C LEU A 41 65.12 9.70 -67.26
N TYR A 42 63.89 9.85 -67.71
CA TYR A 42 62.75 9.93 -66.79
C TYR A 42 62.47 8.57 -66.18
N HIS A 43 62.35 8.50 -64.86
CA HIS A 43 61.95 7.30 -64.16
C HIS A 43 60.63 7.51 -63.50
N SER A 44 59.86 6.44 -63.29
CA SER A 44 58.54 6.49 -62.70
C SER A 44 58.53 5.98 -61.27
N VAL A 45 57.76 6.64 -60.44
CA VAL A 45 57.27 6.09 -59.19
C VAL A 45 55.85 5.67 -59.41
N THR A 46 55.53 4.42 -59.11
CA THR A 46 54.21 3.87 -59.17
C THR A 46 53.68 3.76 -57.73
N PHE A 47 52.62 4.48 -57.39
CA PHE A 47 51.97 4.42 -56.12
C PHE A 47 50.92 3.28 -56.12
N ALA A 48 51.16 2.27 -55.33
CA ALA A 48 50.29 1.10 -55.20
C ALA A 48 49.40 1.23 -53.98
N GLN A 49 48.11 0.97 -54.13
CA GLN A 49 47.09 1.08 -53.07
C GLN A 49 47.36 0.17 -51.87
N ASN A 50 47.91 -1.05 -52.14
CA ASN A 50 48.28 -2.00 -51.08
C ASN A 50 47.17 -2.31 -50.08
N ASP A 51 45.99 -2.56 -50.61
CA ASP A 51 44.78 -2.83 -49.83
C ASP A 51 44.37 -4.30 -49.83
N ASN A 52 45.22 -5.18 -50.49
CA ASN A 52 44.91 -6.59 -50.68
C ASN A 52 43.73 -6.88 -51.63
N ALA A 53 43.26 -5.88 -52.39
CA ALA A 53 42.26 -6.10 -53.42
C ALA A 53 42.78 -6.90 -54.60
N ALA A 54 41.95 -7.63 -55.33
CA ALA A 54 42.25 -8.38 -56.48
C ALA A 54 42.73 -7.51 -57.68
N ASP A 55 42.17 -6.27 -57.74
CA ASP A 55 42.50 -5.29 -58.76
C ASP A 55 43.13 -4.05 -58.09
N PRO A 56 44.46 -4.06 -57.88
CA PRO A 56 45.13 -2.97 -57.21
C PRO A 56 45.17 -1.69 -58.07
N VAL A 57 44.83 -0.58 -57.42
CA VAL A 57 44.91 0.75 -58.06
C VAL A 57 46.35 1.24 -58.04
N PHE A 58 46.82 1.72 -59.18
CA PHE A 58 48.14 2.30 -59.33
C PHE A 58 48.01 3.74 -59.88
N VAL A 59 48.83 4.63 -59.33
CA VAL A 59 48.98 5.99 -59.80
C VAL A 59 50.49 6.20 -60.09
N THR A 60 50.87 6.86 -61.21
CA THR A 60 52.26 7.03 -61.62
C THR A 60 52.66 8.51 -61.63
N GLN A 61 53.81 8.81 -61.05
CA GLN A 61 54.54 10.07 -61.17
C GLN A 61 55.84 9.84 -61.84
N THR A 62 56.26 10.71 -62.81
CA THR A 62 57.50 10.63 -63.49
C THR A 62 58.36 11.86 -63.26
N ALA A 63 59.68 11.67 -63.09
CA ALA A 63 60.65 12.76 -62.96
C ALA A 63 62.05 12.29 -63.40
N ASN A 64 62.96 13.20 -63.69
CA ASN A 64 64.35 12.95 -64.02
C ASN A 64 65.35 13.66 -63.09
N VAL A 65 64.83 14.27 -62.03
CA VAL A 65 65.58 14.95 -60.97
C VAL A 65 64.91 14.62 -59.63
N PRO A 66 65.61 14.77 -58.52
CA PRO A 66 64.98 14.64 -57.21
C PRO A 66 63.77 15.54 -57.11
N THR A 67 62.64 14.93 -56.94
CA THR A 67 61.30 15.64 -56.92
C THR A 67 60.49 15.14 -55.76
N PRO A 68 59.65 16.02 -55.10
CA PRO A 68 58.74 15.57 -54.10
C PRO A 68 57.76 14.52 -54.67
N LEU A 69 57.51 13.47 -53.93
CA LEU A 69 56.39 12.56 -54.22
C LEU A 69 55.11 13.30 -54.26
N THR A 70 54.23 12.96 -55.19
CA THR A 70 52.84 13.51 -55.17
C THR A 70 52.20 13.20 -53.89
N LEU A 71 51.61 14.25 -53.22
CA LEU A 71 50.90 14.07 -51.97
C LEU A 71 49.81 13.05 -52.17
N PHE A 72 49.66 12.18 -51.18
CA PHE A 72 48.61 11.13 -51.13
C PHE A 72 47.24 11.67 -51.49
N ALA A 73 46.87 12.83 -50.90
CA ALA A 73 45.58 13.49 -51.12
C ALA A 73 45.38 14.01 -52.58
N ASN A 74 46.46 14.12 -53.34
CA ASN A 74 46.43 14.66 -54.72
C ASN A 74 46.59 13.54 -55.81
N LEU A 75 46.61 12.28 -55.37
CA LEU A 75 46.64 11.16 -56.31
C LEU A 75 45.28 11.00 -57.00
N SER A 76 45.34 10.72 -58.33
CA SER A 76 44.13 10.50 -59.12
C SER A 76 44.33 9.24 -60.00
N PRO A 77 43.51 8.21 -59.85
CA PRO A 77 42.43 8.10 -58.88
C PRO A 77 42.94 8.07 -57.43
N PRO A 78 42.13 8.46 -56.44
CA PRO A 78 42.52 8.43 -55.04
C PRO A 78 42.69 6.98 -54.55
N LEU A 79 43.78 6.73 -53.83
CA LEU A 79 44.02 5.43 -53.20
C LEU A 79 43.26 5.38 -51.86
N THR A 80 42.60 4.26 -51.56
CA THR A 80 41.84 4.08 -50.32
C THR A 80 41.97 2.66 -49.79
N LYS A 81 41.84 2.50 -48.46
CA LYS A 81 41.64 1.22 -47.83
C LYS A 81 40.54 1.40 -46.80
N SER A 82 39.42 0.70 -47.01
CA SER A 82 38.25 0.89 -46.18
C SER A 82 38.58 0.70 -44.69
N GLY A 83 38.24 1.70 -43.87
CA GLY A 83 38.46 1.69 -42.42
C GLY A 83 39.90 1.99 -41.96
N PHE A 84 40.84 2.27 -42.85
CA PHE A 84 42.22 2.60 -42.52
C PHE A 84 42.56 4.03 -42.94
N THR A 85 43.56 4.60 -42.31
CA THR A 85 44.15 5.88 -42.71
C THR A 85 45.49 5.66 -43.33
N PHE A 86 45.84 6.48 -44.36
CA PHE A 86 47.15 6.46 -44.94
C PHE A 86 48.22 6.90 -43.91
N GLY A 87 49.28 6.13 -43.78
CA GLY A 87 50.38 6.40 -42.85
C GLY A 87 51.66 6.91 -43.54
N SER A 88 52.13 6.18 -44.50
CA SER A 88 53.34 6.51 -45.19
C SER A 88 53.49 5.69 -46.51
N TRP A 89 54.50 6.00 -47.33
CA TRP A 89 54.91 5.19 -48.45
C TRP A 89 56.02 4.26 -48.03
N ASN A 90 56.13 3.05 -48.64
CA ASN A 90 57.22 2.11 -48.44
C ASN A 90 57.59 1.42 -49.74
N THR A 91 58.86 1.11 -49.92
CA THR A 91 59.32 0.40 -51.10
C THR A 91 58.97 -1.09 -51.11
N SER A 92 58.44 -1.61 -50.02
CA SER A 92 57.94 -2.98 -49.88
C SER A 92 56.49 -2.99 -49.39
N ALA A 93 55.66 -3.87 -49.95
CA ALA A 93 54.25 -3.97 -49.61
C ALA A 93 53.99 -4.35 -48.13
N ASP A 94 54.91 -5.09 -47.53
CA ASP A 94 54.84 -5.52 -46.11
C ASP A 94 55.40 -4.47 -45.13
N GLY A 95 55.87 -3.31 -45.65
CA GLY A 95 56.41 -2.23 -44.81
C GLY A 95 57.86 -2.44 -44.38
N THR A 96 58.55 -3.52 -44.83
CA THR A 96 59.95 -3.83 -44.43
C THR A 96 60.98 -3.05 -45.21
N GLY A 97 60.61 -2.42 -46.34
CA GLY A 97 61.50 -1.63 -47.20
C GLY A 97 61.78 -0.24 -46.60
N VAL A 98 62.20 0.67 -47.46
CA VAL A 98 62.48 2.07 -47.09
C VAL A 98 61.20 2.84 -47.03
N SER A 99 60.94 3.47 -45.88
CA SER A 99 59.75 4.31 -45.63
C SER A 99 59.97 5.77 -46.06
N TYR A 100 58.94 6.36 -46.64
CA TYR A 100 58.90 7.77 -47.05
C TYR A 100 57.66 8.41 -46.49
N VAL A 101 57.80 9.57 -45.86
CA VAL A 101 56.65 10.38 -45.47
C VAL A 101 55.98 10.95 -46.72
N ASP A 102 54.72 11.31 -46.58
CA ASP A 102 53.95 11.93 -47.68
C ASP A 102 54.67 13.19 -48.22
N GLY A 103 54.80 13.32 -49.55
CA GLY A 103 55.49 14.44 -50.17
C GLY A 103 56.99 14.45 -49.97
N ALA A 104 57.62 13.36 -49.47
CA ALA A 104 59.09 13.27 -49.37
C ALA A 104 59.78 13.44 -50.72
N THR A 105 60.96 14.10 -50.78
CA THR A 105 61.76 14.18 -51.99
C THR A 105 62.36 12.79 -52.32
N PHE A 106 62.07 12.31 -53.49
CA PHE A 106 62.55 11.05 -54.02
C PHE A 106 63.52 11.31 -55.19
N ASN A 107 64.55 10.49 -55.34
CA ASN A 107 65.64 10.77 -56.24
C ASN A 107 65.39 10.39 -57.72
N PHE A 108 64.32 9.62 -58.00
CA PHE A 108 63.98 9.14 -59.35
C PHE A 108 65.15 8.52 -60.12
N ALA A 109 66.07 7.81 -59.42
CA ALA A 109 67.24 7.15 -60.06
C ALA A 109 66.88 5.86 -60.80
N ALA A 110 65.77 5.25 -60.47
CA ALA A 110 65.19 4.05 -61.10
C ALA A 110 63.67 4.00 -60.90
N ALA A 111 63.02 3.23 -61.79
CA ALA A 111 61.62 2.95 -61.66
C ALA A 111 61.39 2.22 -60.33
N THR A 112 60.46 2.72 -59.53
CA THR A 112 60.22 2.22 -58.18
C THR A 112 58.73 2.13 -57.93
N VAL A 113 58.30 1.09 -57.21
CA VAL A 113 56.95 0.98 -56.68
C VAL A 113 56.92 1.46 -55.19
N MET A 114 56.03 2.33 -54.89
CA MET A 114 55.73 2.82 -53.51
C MET A 114 54.41 2.26 -53.07
N TYR A 115 54.42 1.48 -52.02
CA TYR A 115 53.21 0.87 -51.42
C TYR A 115 52.66 1.74 -50.29
N ALA A 116 51.44 2.01 -50.38
CA ALA A 116 50.75 2.69 -49.25
C ALA A 116 50.76 1.79 -47.96
N ILE A 117 51.24 2.35 -46.88
CA ILE A 117 51.23 1.70 -45.61
C ILE A 117 50.04 2.28 -44.86
N TRP A 118 49.13 1.43 -44.50
CA TRP A 118 47.85 1.79 -43.86
C TRP A 118 47.91 1.60 -42.35
N THR A 119 47.42 2.57 -41.61
CA THR A 119 47.28 2.51 -40.17
C THR A 119 45.84 2.12 -39.83
N ALA A 120 45.68 1.05 -39.08
CA ALA A 120 44.38 0.66 -38.58
C ALA A 120 43.82 1.75 -37.62
N PRO A 121 42.53 2.00 -37.62
CA PRO A 121 41.93 2.92 -36.69
C PRO A 121 42.12 2.42 -35.27
N GLN A 122 42.42 3.33 -34.36
CA GLN A 122 42.37 3.02 -32.93
C GLN A 122 40.96 2.58 -32.58
N THR A 123 40.82 1.46 -31.89
CA THR A 123 39.52 0.98 -31.41
C THR A 123 39.39 1.17 -29.90
N ALA A 124 38.16 1.29 -29.45
CA ALA A 124 37.82 1.32 -28.06
C ALA A 124 36.68 0.31 -27.77
N THR A 125 36.70 -0.26 -26.59
CA THR A 125 35.80 -1.32 -26.19
C THR A 125 34.88 -0.82 -25.02
N ALA A 126 33.57 -0.93 -25.19
CA ALA A 126 32.60 -0.81 -24.14
C ALA A 126 32.33 -2.20 -23.55
N SER A 127 32.70 -2.41 -22.30
CA SER A 127 32.42 -3.63 -21.54
C SER A 127 31.21 -3.40 -20.60
N PHE A 128 30.45 -4.45 -20.35
CA PHE A 128 29.21 -4.36 -19.60
C PHE A 128 29.26 -5.21 -18.34
N VAL A 129 28.92 -4.60 -17.20
CA VAL A 129 28.79 -5.25 -15.89
C VAL A 129 27.34 -5.19 -15.44
N VAL A 130 26.75 -6.33 -15.14
CA VAL A 130 25.33 -6.44 -14.77
C VAL A 130 24.98 -5.87 -13.38
N ASN A 131 25.97 -5.57 -12.57
CA ASN A 131 25.88 -4.75 -11.33
C ASN A 131 24.69 -5.15 -10.43
N GLY A 132 24.71 -6.37 -9.93
CA GLY A 132 23.65 -6.95 -9.08
C GLY A 132 22.60 -7.76 -9.84
N GLY A 133 22.58 -7.70 -11.17
CA GLY A 133 21.76 -8.57 -12.00
C GLY A 133 22.43 -9.90 -12.33
N THR A 134 21.78 -10.69 -13.15
CA THR A 134 22.24 -11.96 -13.72
C THR A 134 22.25 -11.90 -15.23
N GLY A 135 23.04 -12.77 -15.88
CA GLY A 135 23.23 -12.80 -17.33
C GLY A 135 24.51 -12.11 -17.77
N THR A 136 24.70 -11.98 -19.07
CA THR A 136 25.90 -11.36 -19.68
C THR A 136 25.52 -10.57 -20.92
N ILE A 137 26.27 -9.52 -21.20
CA ILE A 137 26.24 -8.80 -22.47
C ILE A 137 27.65 -8.80 -23.02
N ALA A 138 27.80 -9.18 -24.32
CA ALA A 138 29.10 -9.17 -24.98
C ALA A 138 29.65 -7.73 -25.09
N PRO A 139 30.95 -7.53 -24.90
CA PRO A 139 31.60 -6.25 -25.16
C PRO A 139 31.39 -5.81 -26.60
N VAL A 140 31.35 -4.51 -26.82
CA VAL A 140 31.23 -3.89 -28.14
C VAL A 140 32.48 -3.07 -28.42
N THR A 141 33.13 -3.34 -29.55
CA THR A 141 34.39 -2.65 -29.98
C THR A 141 34.14 -1.89 -31.26
N HIS A 142 34.51 -0.62 -31.28
CA HIS A 142 34.39 0.26 -32.43
C HIS A 142 35.60 1.20 -32.56
N PRO A 143 35.82 1.79 -33.75
CA PRO A 143 36.85 2.82 -33.94
C PRO A 143 36.62 4.01 -32.97
N VAL A 144 37.70 4.53 -32.41
CA VAL A 144 37.66 5.77 -31.60
C VAL A 144 37.06 6.91 -32.43
N GLY A 145 36.13 7.66 -31.79
CA GLY A 145 35.35 8.72 -32.41
C GLY A 145 34.08 8.26 -33.12
N SER A 146 33.89 6.95 -33.32
CA SER A 146 32.62 6.44 -33.85
C SER A 146 31.53 6.36 -32.77
N ALA A 147 30.27 6.30 -33.20
CA ALA A 147 29.13 6.15 -32.29
C ALA A 147 28.27 4.96 -32.71
N THR A 148 27.76 4.22 -31.76
CA THR A 148 26.77 3.17 -31.98
C THR A 148 25.71 3.17 -30.89
N VAL A 149 24.57 2.53 -31.14
CA VAL A 149 23.54 2.33 -30.14
C VAL A 149 23.99 1.27 -29.15
N LEU A 150 23.90 1.57 -27.84
CA LEU A 150 24.21 0.57 -26.82
C LEU A 150 23.25 -0.63 -26.93
N PRO A 151 23.75 -1.86 -26.64
CA PRO A 151 22.92 -3.06 -26.76
C PRO A 151 21.67 -2.98 -25.92
N ALA A 152 20.57 -3.53 -26.45
CA ALA A 152 19.38 -3.77 -25.67
C ALA A 152 19.67 -4.74 -24.50
N ILE A 153 18.91 -4.64 -23.44
CA ILE A 153 19.09 -5.45 -22.22
C ILE A 153 18.64 -6.91 -22.35
N SER A 154 18.54 -7.44 -23.58
CA SER A 154 18.21 -8.86 -23.77
C SER A 154 19.29 -9.74 -23.13
N GLY A 155 18.89 -10.64 -22.24
CA GLY A 155 19.78 -11.58 -21.58
C GLY A 155 20.30 -11.17 -20.22
N ILE A 156 19.94 -10.00 -19.69
CA ILE A 156 20.18 -9.65 -18.27
C ILE A 156 18.88 -9.41 -17.51
N THR A 157 18.85 -9.85 -16.27
CA THR A 157 17.70 -9.67 -15.36
C THR A 157 18.18 -9.36 -13.96
N ASN A 158 17.35 -8.64 -13.21
CA ASN A 158 17.51 -8.47 -11.78
C ASN A 158 16.12 -8.63 -11.14
N PRO A 159 15.82 -9.78 -10.50
CA PRO A 159 14.52 -10.05 -9.92
C PRO A 159 14.08 -8.92 -8.98
N GLY A 160 12.84 -8.47 -9.13
CA GLY A 160 12.29 -7.38 -8.33
C GLY A 160 12.79 -5.98 -8.70
N HIS A 161 13.59 -5.84 -9.78
CA HIS A 161 14.10 -4.55 -10.23
C HIS A 161 13.87 -4.35 -11.72
N THR A 162 13.74 -3.08 -12.10
CA THR A 162 13.66 -2.65 -13.50
C THR A 162 14.96 -1.98 -13.89
N PHE A 163 15.48 -2.35 -15.07
CA PHE A 163 16.66 -1.70 -15.65
C PHE A 163 16.36 -0.25 -16.02
N VAL A 164 17.24 0.66 -15.62
CA VAL A 164 17.10 2.10 -15.89
C VAL A 164 18.03 2.54 -17.02
N GLY A 165 19.24 2.02 -17.03
CA GLY A 165 20.28 2.41 -18.00
C GLY A 165 21.66 1.96 -17.59
N TRP A 166 22.63 2.42 -18.32
CA TRP A 166 24.05 2.19 -18.07
C TRP A 166 24.69 3.40 -17.41
N ASN A 167 25.67 3.20 -16.55
CA ASN A 167 26.45 4.27 -15.93
C ASN A 167 27.95 3.93 -15.95
N THR A 168 28.81 4.93 -16.07
CA THR A 168 30.27 4.74 -16.03
C THR A 168 30.80 4.39 -14.64
N ALA A 169 29.99 4.53 -13.60
CA ALA A 169 30.31 4.14 -12.23
C ALA A 169 29.28 3.16 -11.70
N ALA A 170 29.72 2.14 -10.94
CA ALA A 170 28.85 1.11 -10.39
C ALA A 170 27.76 1.65 -9.44
N ASN A 171 28.06 2.71 -8.71
CA ASN A 171 27.15 3.38 -7.78
C ASN A 171 26.22 4.42 -8.43
N GLY A 172 26.25 4.56 -9.77
CA GLY A 172 25.40 5.50 -10.50
C GLY A 172 25.86 6.96 -10.49
N SER A 173 27.02 7.28 -9.91
CA SER A 173 27.51 8.66 -9.81
C SER A 173 28.21 9.18 -11.09
N GLY A 174 28.46 8.31 -12.06
CA GLY A 174 29.13 8.65 -13.31
C GLY A 174 28.19 9.16 -14.40
N THR A 175 28.62 9.06 -15.64
CA THR A 175 27.83 9.45 -16.81
C THR A 175 26.78 8.40 -17.11
N TRP A 176 25.54 8.85 -17.34
CA TRP A 176 24.39 8.01 -17.66
C TRP A 176 24.20 7.83 -19.17
N TYR A 177 23.82 6.62 -19.55
CA TYR A 177 23.39 6.25 -20.89
C TYR A 177 22.10 5.42 -20.78
N LEU A 178 21.02 5.95 -21.32
CA LEU A 178 19.75 5.21 -21.36
C LEU A 178 19.86 4.03 -22.35
N SER A 179 19.02 3.03 -22.18
CA SER A 179 18.91 1.93 -23.13
C SER A 179 18.58 2.47 -24.52
N GLY A 180 19.34 2.04 -25.53
CA GLY A 180 19.16 2.52 -26.90
C GLY A 180 19.77 3.89 -27.20
N SER A 181 20.52 4.51 -26.28
CA SER A 181 21.25 5.75 -26.53
C SER A 181 22.45 5.51 -27.45
N LEU A 182 22.82 6.54 -28.19
CA LEU A 182 24.11 6.58 -28.88
C LEU A 182 25.24 6.71 -27.85
N TYR A 183 26.27 5.86 -28.04
CA TYR A 183 27.48 5.88 -27.25
C TYR A 183 28.67 6.19 -28.18
N VAL A 184 29.49 7.18 -27.83
CA VAL A 184 30.69 7.57 -28.57
C VAL A 184 31.91 6.89 -27.96
N PHE A 185 32.64 6.13 -28.76
CA PHE A 185 33.86 5.42 -28.36
C PHE A 185 35.04 6.37 -28.26
N ALA A 186 35.37 6.86 -27.09
CA ALA A 186 36.53 7.74 -26.85
C ALA A 186 37.74 6.99 -26.28
N GLY A 187 37.57 5.80 -25.75
CA GLY A 187 38.53 4.91 -25.13
C GLY A 187 37.80 3.73 -24.47
N ASP A 188 38.54 2.76 -23.99
CA ASP A 188 37.98 1.61 -23.28
C ASP A 188 37.18 2.08 -22.05
N GLN A 189 35.96 1.58 -21.92
CA GLN A 189 35.04 1.99 -20.86
C GLN A 189 34.24 0.79 -20.34
N THR A 190 34.15 0.69 -19.02
CA THR A 190 33.20 -0.24 -18.39
C THR A 190 31.89 0.51 -18.04
N LEU A 191 30.78 -0.08 -18.46
CA LEU A 191 29.42 0.42 -18.18
C LEU A 191 28.72 -0.54 -17.22
N TYR A 192 28.17 0.01 -16.18
CA TYR A 192 27.50 -0.72 -15.11
C TYR A 192 25.98 -0.56 -15.24
N ALA A 193 25.26 -1.66 -15.26
CA ALA A 193 23.81 -1.64 -15.23
C ALA A 193 23.30 -0.93 -13.98
N GLN A 194 22.30 -0.10 -14.14
CA GLN A 194 21.61 0.56 -13.04
C GLN A 194 20.17 0.05 -12.96
N TRP A 195 19.74 -0.23 -11.74
CA TRP A 195 18.48 -0.87 -11.46
C TRP A 195 17.65 -0.06 -10.47
N THR A 196 16.34 -0.01 -10.70
CA THR A 196 15.37 0.55 -9.75
C THR A 196 14.52 -0.57 -9.20
N ALA A 197 14.34 -0.60 -7.87
CA ALA A 197 13.45 -1.54 -7.22
C ALA A 197 12.00 -1.33 -7.67
N ASN A 198 11.31 -2.41 -8.00
CA ASN A 198 9.93 -2.38 -8.43
C ASN A 198 9.01 -2.04 -7.25
N VAL A 199 7.96 -1.31 -7.54
CA VAL A 199 6.90 -1.02 -6.58
C VAL A 199 5.69 -1.87 -6.95
N TYR A 200 5.23 -2.69 -6.00
CA TYR A 200 4.06 -3.56 -6.16
C TYR A 200 2.90 -3.01 -5.34
N GLN A 201 1.78 -2.78 -5.98
CA GLN A 201 0.56 -2.38 -5.33
C GLN A 201 -0.15 -3.62 -4.76
N VAL A 202 -0.50 -3.57 -3.48
CA VAL A 202 -1.35 -4.54 -2.81
C VAL A 202 -2.69 -3.88 -2.51
N THR A 203 -3.77 -4.49 -2.97
CA THR A 203 -5.14 -4.05 -2.66
C THR A 203 -5.75 -5.00 -1.63
N TYR A 204 -6.38 -4.44 -0.61
CA TYR A 204 -7.07 -5.20 0.43
C TYR A 204 -8.58 -5.15 0.17
N ALA A 205 -9.13 -6.25 -0.35
CA ALA A 205 -10.56 -6.41 -0.58
C ALA A 205 -11.21 -6.97 0.69
N ALA A 206 -12.00 -6.16 1.36
CA ALA A 206 -12.63 -6.53 2.64
C ALA A 206 -13.71 -7.62 2.52
N ASN A 207 -14.18 -7.92 1.31
CA ASN A 207 -15.06 -9.06 0.98
C ASN A 207 -16.27 -9.17 1.92
N GLY A 208 -17.05 -8.09 2.02
CA GLY A 208 -18.23 -7.99 2.91
C GLY A 208 -17.98 -7.26 4.22
N GLY A 209 -16.73 -7.01 4.61
CA GLY A 209 -16.36 -6.20 5.76
C GLY A 209 -15.87 -4.80 5.38
N SER A 210 -15.10 -4.20 6.28
CA SER A 210 -14.40 -2.94 6.08
C SER A 210 -12.93 -3.05 6.48
N VAL A 211 -12.06 -2.32 5.77
CA VAL A 211 -10.62 -2.29 6.02
C VAL A 211 -10.05 -0.90 5.77
N SER A 212 -9.13 -0.49 6.59
CA SER A 212 -8.34 0.74 6.40
C SER A 212 -6.90 0.50 6.82
N PRO A 213 -5.93 0.82 5.94
CA PRO A 213 -6.09 1.30 4.56
C PRO A 213 -6.62 0.20 3.61
N SER A 214 -7.20 0.58 2.46
CA SER A 214 -7.69 -0.35 1.44
C SER A 214 -6.61 -0.88 0.49
N GLY A 215 -5.37 -0.46 0.67
CA GLY A 215 -4.22 -0.91 -0.10
C GLY A 215 -2.92 -0.31 0.41
N ALA A 216 -1.81 -0.83 -0.08
CA ALA A 216 -0.46 -0.36 0.23
C ALA A 216 0.48 -0.59 -0.95
N ASN A 217 1.54 0.19 -1.04
CA ASN A 217 2.63 -0.03 -1.98
C ASN A 217 3.82 -0.68 -1.26
N TYR A 218 4.37 -1.71 -1.87
CA TYR A 218 5.57 -2.38 -1.42
C TYR A 218 6.70 -2.12 -2.42
N THR A 219 7.80 -1.54 -1.98
CA THR A 219 9.02 -1.43 -2.76
C THR A 219 9.87 -2.68 -2.51
N PHE A 220 10.23 -3.39 -3.57
CA PHE A 220 11.02 -4.62 -3.46
C PHE A 220 12.31 -4.40 -2.66
N GLY A 221 12.63 -5.32 -1.76
CA GLY A 221 13.81 -5.25 -0.91
C GLY A 221 13.69 -4.36 0.33
N THR A 222 12.57 -3.65 0.51
CA THR A 222 12.30 -2.90 1.75
C THR A 222 11.66 -3.78 2.83
N SER A 223 11.37 -3.18 3.99
CA SER A 223 10.64 -3.88 5.06
C SER A 223 9.28 -4.36 4.56
N ALA A 224 8.89 -5.56 4.98
CA ALA A 224 7.61 -6.18 4.64
C ALA A 224 6.44 -5.27 5.05
N LEU A 225 5.36 -5.32 4.28
CA LEU A 225 4.09 -4.71 4.66
C LEU A 225 3.52 -5.44 5.89
N VAL A 226 2.87 -4.70 6.75
CA VAL A 226 2.05 -5.27 7.83
C VAL A 226 0.61 -5.35 7.34
N LEU A 227 0.06 -6.55 7.28
CA LEU A 227 -1.31 -6.77 6.82
C LEU A 227 -2.31 -6.12 7.80
N PRO A 228 -3.28 -5.33 7.32
CA PRO A 228 -4.27 -4.71 8.18
C PRO A 228 -5.23 -5.76 8.76
N THR A 229 -5.87 -5.44 9.89
CA THR A 229 -6.95 -6.25 10.45
C THR A 229 -8.29 -5.64 10.04
N PRO A 230 -9.05 -6.27 9.15
CA PRO A 230 -10.37 -5.80 8.75
C PRO A 230 -11.42 -6.13 9.80
N THR A 231 -12.60 -5.52 9.69
CA THR A 231 -13.76 -5.81 10.55
C THR A 231 -14.98 -6.15 9.73
N ASN A 232 -15.80 -7.08 10.25
CA ASN A 232 -17.11 -7.41 9.68
C ASN A 232 -18.04 -7.81 10.82
N THR A 233 -19.10 -7.01 11.03
CA THR A 233 -20.02 -7.24 12.15
C THR A 233 -20.72 -8.60 12.03
N GLY A 234 -20.58 -9.43 13.04
CA GLY A 234 -21.13 -10.78 13.06
C GLY A 234 -20.31 -11.84 12.37
N PHE A 235 -19.05 -11.55 12.07
CA PHE A 235 -18.12 -12.49 11.45
C PHE A 235 -16.75 -12.40 12.12
N ASP A 236 -16.06 -13.53 12.21
CA ASP A 236 -14.68 -13.66 12.61
C ASP A 236 -13.77 -13.62 11.38
N PHE A 237 -12.67 -12.89 11.48
CA PHE A 237 -11.69 -12.79 10.41
C PHE A 237 -10.79 -14.02 10.36
N ASN A 238 -10.80 -14.74 9.24
CA ASN A 238 -10.01 -15.95 9.03
C ASN A 238 -8.62 -15.68 8.47
N GLY A 239 -8.40 -14.50 7.86
CA GLY A 239 -7.14 -14.13 7.23
C GLY A 239 -7.32 -13.49 5.86
N TRP A 240 -6.19 -13.10 5.31
CA TRP A 240 -6.07 -12.61 3.94
C TRP A 240 -5.71 -13.75 3.00
N PHE A 241 -6.45 -13.89 1.91
CA PHE A 241 -6.32 -14.97 0.94
C PHE A 241 -6.09 -14.43 -0.47
N THR A 242 -5.58 -15.27 -1.35
CA THR A 242 -5.37 -14.95 -2.77
C THR A 242 -6.66 -14.90 -3.59
N ALA A 243 -7.79 -15.35 -3.04
CA ALA A 243 -9.09 -15.34 -3.69
C ALA A 243 -10.21 -15.01 -2.70
N ALA A 244 -11.35 -14.50 -3.20
CA ALA A 244 -12.51 -14.13 -2.39
C ALA A 244 -13.15 -15.35 -1.68
N SER A 245 -12.99 -16.55 -2.23
CA SER A 245 -13.41 -17.82 -1.65
C SER A 245 -12.37 -18.88 -1.98
N GLY A 246 -11.96 -19.68 -1.00
CA GLY A 246 -10.83 -20.59 -1.16
C GLY A 246 -9.51 -19.84 -1.33
N GLY A 247 -8.64 -20.33 -2.23
CA GLY A 247 -7.31 -19.74 -2.45
C GLY A 247 -6.32 -20.06 -1.33
N THR A 248 -5.16 -19.43 -1.38
CA THR A 248 -4.07 -19.64 -0.41
C THR A 248 -4.12 -18.57 0.67
N LEU A 249 -4.01 -18.98 1.93
CA LEU A 249 -3.85 -18.05 3.06
C LEU A 249 -2.49 -17.35 2.96
N ILE A 250 -2.51 -16.04 2.96
CA ILE A 250 -1.31 -15.19 2.97
C ILE A 250 -0.90 -14.85 4.39
N GLY A 251 -1.86 -14.50 5.26
CA GLY A 251 -1.59 -14.21 6.67
C GLY A 251 -2.79 -13.62 7.39
N LEU A 252 -2.65 -13.51 8.71
CA LEU A 252 -3.61 -12.85 9.58
C LEU A 252 -3.32 -11.33 9.63
N GLY A 253 -4.20 -10.56 10.24
CA GLY A 253 -3.93 -9.16 10.58
C GLY A 253 -2.67 -9.05 11.44
N GLY A 254 -1.81 -8.10 11.13
CA GLY A 254 -0.49 -7.93 11.75
C GLY A 254 0.63 -8.79 11.15
N ALA A 255 0.33 -9.75 10.28
CA ALA A 255 1.37 -10.56 9.62
C ALA A 255 2.20 -9.74 8.62
N ALA A 256 3.48 -10.10 8.49
CA ALA A 256 4.37 -9.51 7.50
C ALA A 256 4.13 -10.11 6.12
N TYR A 257 4.12 -9.27 5.08
CA TYR A 257 3.91 -9.67 3.71
C TYR A 257 4.83 -8.91 2.74
N SER A 258 5.58 -9.64 1.93
CA SER A 258 6.47 -9.11 0.90
C SER A 258 6.07 -9.66 -0.47
N PRO A 259 5.23 -8.96 -1.24
CA PRO A 259 4.82 -9.40 -2.56
C PRO A 259 5.96 -9.32 -3.58
N ASN A 260 5.91 -10.19 -4.58
CA ASN A 260 6.80 -10.15 -5.74
C ASN A 260 6.08 -9.67 -7.02
N ALA A 261 4.82 -9.32 -6.92
CA ALA A 261 3.98 -8.75 -7.97
C ALA A 261 2.82 -7.96 -7.34
N ALA A 262 2.17 -7.12 -8.14
CA ALA A 262 0.91 -6.49 -7.75
C ALA A 262 -0.14 -7.57 -7.44
N SER A 263 -0.90 -7.40 -6.36
CA SER A 263 -1.81 -8.42 -5.85
C SER A 263 -3.07 -7.83 -5.23
N VAL A 264 -4.13 -8.63 -5.23
CA VAL A 264 -5.34 -8.36 -4.46
C VAL A 264 -5.45 -9.43 -3.39
N LEU A 265 -5.55 -9.01 -2.14
CA LEU A 265 -5.78 -9.91 -1.02
C LEU A 265 -7.23 -9.75 -0.56
N TYR A 266 -7.89 -10.88 -0.35
CA TYR A 266 -9.30 -10.94 0.03
C TYR A 266 -9.43 -11.40 1.47
N ALA A 267 -10.16 -10.62 2.27
CA ALA A 267 -10.57 -11.06 3.59
C ALA A 267 -11.53 -12.25 3.45
N GLN A 268 -11.33 -13.28 4.26
CA GLN A 268 -12.32 -14.34 4.40
C GLN A 268 -12.83 -14.39 5.84
N TRP A 269 -14.08 -14.81 5.97
CA TRP A 269 -14.85 -14.66 7.19
C TRP A 269 -15.58 -15.93 7.55
N THR A 270 -15.68 -16.19 8.86
CA THR A 270 -16.61 -17.17 9.40
C THR A 270 -17.73 -16.45 10.13
N GLN A 271 -18.95 -16.77 9.81
CA GLN A 271 -20.10 -16.18 10.50
C GLN A 271 -20.10 -16.62 11.98
N VAL A 272 -20.20 -15.65 12.88
CA VAL A 272 -20.36 -15.90 14.30
C VAL A 272 -21.77 -16.44 14.53
N ALA A 273 -21.88 -17.54 15.26
CA ALA A 273 -23.16 -18.16 15.60
C ALA A 273 -24.08 -17.16 16.31
N THR A 274 -25.37 -17.25 16.04
CA THR A 274 -26.39 -16.51 16.79
C THR A 274 -27.03 -17.41 17.83
N ASP A 275 -26.98 -16.99 19.08
CA ASP A 275 -27.64 -17.67 20.19
C ASP A 275 -29.00 -17.05 20.47
N THR A 276 -29.94 -17.87 20.88
CA THR A 276 -31.27 -17.43 21.30
C THR A 276 -31.56 -17.91 22.72
N LEU A 277 -31.87 -16.95 23.59
CA LEU A 277 -32.33 -17.22 24.95
C LEU A 277 -33.85 -17.12 24.99
N THR A 278 -34.49 -18.20 25.35
CA THR A 278 -35.94 -18.25 25.50
C THR A 278 -36.33 -18.27 27.01
N PHE A 279 -37.53 -17.85 27.31
CA PHE A 279 -38.00 -17.71 28.67
C PHE A 279 -39.27 -18.54 28.88
N ASN A 280 -39.25 -19.40 29.88
CA ASN A 280 -40.38 -20.23 30.25
C ASN A 280 -41.01 -19.69 31.56
N ALA A 281 -42.30 -19.47 31.53
CA ALA A 281 -43.04 -18.96 32.70
C ALA A 281 -43.04 -19.89 33.88
N ASN A 282 -42.76 -21.17 33.73
CA ASN A 282 -42.56 -22.19 34.76
C ASN A 282 -43.68 -22.16 35.82
N GLY A 283 -44.91 -22.44 35.39
CA GLY A 283 -46.10 -22.44 36.24
C GLY A 283 -46.85 -21.11 36.31
N GLY A 284 -46.25 -20.02 35.84
CA GLY A 284 -46.94 -18.76 35.59
C GLY A 284 -47.63 -18.73 34.23
N SER A 285 -48.40 -17.67 33.98
CA SER A 285 -49.02 -17.36 32.69
C SER A 285 -48.34 -16.17 32.01
N GLY A 286 -48.59 -15.99 30.71
CA GLY A 286 -47.95 -14.96 29.90
C GLY A 286 -46.65 -15.44 29.24
N SER A 287 -45.96 -14.54 28.55
CA SER A 287 -44.72 -14.85 27.85
C SER A 287 -43.74 -13.67 27.86
N VAL A 288 -42.48 -13.98 27.80
CA VAL A 288 -41.37 -13.04 27.54
C VAL A 288 -40.81 -13.37 26.16
N ALA A 289 -40.65 -12.34 25.34
CA ALA A 289 -40.06 -12.52 23.99
C ALA A 289 -38.63 -13.10 24.09
N PRO A 290 -38.26 -14.05 23.24
CA PRO A 290 -36.90 -14.50 23.15
C PRO A 290 -35.91 -13.38 22.83
N ILE A 291 -34.69 -13.47 23.35
CA ILE A 291 -33.60 -12.54 23.07
C ILE A 291 -32.57 -13.29 22.25
N SER A 292 -32.31 -12.79 21.04
CA SER A 292 -31.26 -13.33 20.15
C SER A 292 -30.10 -12.37 20.00
N GLY A 293 -28.89 -12.89 19.88
CA GLY A 293 -27.69 -12.10 19.66
C GLY A 293 -26.51 -12.98 19.21
N LEU A 294 -25.42 -12.37 18.82
CA LEU A 294 -24.22 -13.09 18.46
C LEU A 294 -23.67 -13.85 19.70
N HIS A 295 -23.09 -15.01 19.46
CA HIS A 295 -22.40 -15.77 20.51
C HIS A 295 -21.41 -14.87 21.27
N GLY A 296 -21.42 -14.92 22.59
CA GLY A 296 -20.59 -14.08 23.44
C GLY A 296 -21.09 -12.64 23.66
N SER A 297 -22.16 -12.19 22.97
CA SER A 297 -22.73 -10.87 23.20
C SER A 297 -23.39 -10.75 24.57
N SER A 298 -23.38 -9.55 25.12
CA SER A 298 -23.98 -9.24 26.41
C SER A 298 -25.45 -8.86 26.26
N ILE A 299 -26.30 -9.49 27.05
CA ILE A 299 -27.75 -9.18 27.15
C ILE A 299 -28.15 -8.94 28.60
N THR A 300 -29.22 -8.17 28.80
CA THR A 300 -29.79 -8.00 30.13
C THR A 300 -31.05 -8.84 30.26
N LEU A 301 -31.13 -9.65 31.31
CA LEU A 301 -32.26 -10.51 31.55
C LEU A 301 -33.51 -9.69 31.92
N PRO A 302 -34.67 -10.06 31.37
CA PRO A 302 -35.91 -9.35 31.61
C PRO A 302 -36.40 -9.50 33.06
N GLY A 303 -37.16 -8.50 33.50
CA GLY A 303 -37.97 -8.57 34.75
C GLY A 303 -39.22 -9.41 34.56
N GLN A 304 -40.21 -9.20 35.45
CA GLN A 304 -41.49 -9.90 35.44
C GLN A 304 -42.41 -9.43 34.28
N LEU A 305 -41.84 -8.94 33.21
CA LEU A 305 -42.54 -8.36 32.06
C LEU A 305 -43.45 -9.36 31.36
N GLY A 306 -44.74 -9.18 31.48
CA GLY A 306 -45.74 -10.03 30.81
C GLY A 306 -45.94 -11.41 31.43
N LEU A 307 -45.26 -11.72 32.55
CA LEU A 307 -45.47 -12.95 33.30
C LEU A 307 -46.33 -12.70 34.54
N LEU A 308 -47.31 -13.56 34.77
CA LEU A 308 -48.19 -13.52 35.92
C LEU A 308 -48.21 -14.90 36.60
N HIS A 309 -48.06 -14.93 37.92
CA HIS A 309 -48.30 -16.12 38.73
C HIS A 309 -49.03 -15.67 39.99
N ALA A 310 -50.28 -16.05 40.09
CA ALA A 310 -51.16 -15.58 41.18
C ALA A 310 -50.54 -15.91 42.57
N GLY A 311 -50.33 -14.86 43.39
CA GLY A 311 -49.71 -14.99 44.70
C GLY A 311 -48.17 -15.16 44.71
N PHE A 312 -47.49 -14.97 43.58
CA PHE A 312 -46.06 -15.11 43.46
C PHE A 312 -45.42 -13.94 42.69
N VAL A 313 -44.18 -13.63 43.00
CA VAL A 313 -43.35 -12.69 42.22
C VAL A 313 -42.16 -13.42 41.62
N LEU A 314 -41.74 -12.97 40.42
CA LEU A 314 -40.55 -13.48 39.80
C LEU A 314 -39.32 -13.13 40.66
N SER A 315 -38.66 -14.13 41.20
CA SER A 315 -37.50 -13.98 42.06
C SER A 315 -36.19 -13.98 41.25
N ARG A 316 -36.08 -14.91 40.33
CA ARG A 316 -34.90 -15.12 39.53
C ARG A 316 -35.23 -15.96 38.30
N TRP A 317 -34.29 -16.01 37.38
CA TRP A 317 -34.28 -16.96 36.29
C TRP A 317 -33.36 -18.13 36.62
N SER A 318 -33.67 -19.33 36.16
CA SER A 318 -32.83 -20.51 36.34
C SER A 318 -32.70 -21.30 35.05
N SER A 319 -31.54 -21.96 34.84
CA SER A 319 -31.31 -22.84 33.69
C SER A 319 -32.09 -24.17 33.79
N THR A 320 -32.76 -24.45 34.92
CA THR A 320 -33.62 -25.62 35.10
C THR A 320 -34.97 -25.22 35.69
N SER A 321 -36.03 -25.93 35.34
CA SER A 321 -37.41 -25.65 35.85
C SER A 321 -37.53 -25.79 37.38
N LYS A 322 -36.75 -26.68 37.99
CA LYS A 322 -36.71 -26.89 39.44
C LYS A 322 -35.86 -25.89 40.22
N GLY A 323 -35.14 -24.97 39.51
CA GLY A 323 -34.29 -23.95 40.13
C GLY A 323 -32.97 -24.46 40.68
N SER A 324 -32.60 -25.72 40.42
CA SER A 324 -31.34 -26.35 40.86
C SER A 324 -30.15 -26.03 39.92
N GLY A 325 -30.40 -25.42 38.77
CA GLY A 325 -29.36 -25.06 37.81
C GLY A 325 -28.74 -23.68 38.11
N THR A 326 -28.01 -23.15 37.15
CA THR A 326 -27.44 -21.79 37.24
C THR A 326 -28.55 -20.79 37.41
N SER A 327 -28.43 -19.95 38.45
CA SER A 327 -29.38 -18.94 38.80
C SER A 327 -28.91 -17.54 38.40
N TYR A 328 -29.85 -16.74 37.91
CA TYR A 328 -29.58 -15.39 37.42
C TYR A 328 -30.57 -14.42 38.07
N ILE A 329 -30.06 -13.29 38.52
CA ILE A 329 -30.91 -12.24 39.09
C ILE A 329 -31.65 -11.53 37.96
N VAL A 330 -32.89 -11.14 38.21
CA VAL A 330 -33.70 -10.28 37.34
C VAL A 330 -32.94 -8.98 37.03
N GLY A 331 -32.80 -8.63 35.77
CA GLY A 331 -32.05 -7.44 35.34
C GLY A 331 -30.52 -7.66 35.27
N GLN A 332 -30.02 -8.85 35.54
CA GLN A 332 -28.61 -9.19 35.42
C GLN A 332 -28.19 -9.17 33.95
N THR A 333 -26.99 -8.62 33.66
CA THR A 333 -26.35 -8.74 32.35
C THR A 333 -25.57 -10.04 32.31
N ILE A 334 -25.80 -10.85 31.27
CA ILE A 334 -25.10 -12.12 31.01
C ILE A 334 -24.57 -12.15 29.58
N LYS A 335 -23.62 -13.03 29.29
CA LYS A 335 -23.19 -13.32 27.94
C LYS A 335 -23.98 -14.50 27.37
N LEU A 336 -24.38 -14.39 26.10
CA LEU A 336 -24.93 -15.52 25.36
C LEU A 336 -23.82 -16.56 25.12
N SER A 337 -24.06 -17.80 25.44
CA SER A 337 -23.09 -18.91 25.36
C SER A 337 -23.70 -20.20 24.77
N GLY A 338 -24.62 -20.03 23.84
CA GLY A 338 -25.43 -21.07 23.23
C GLY A 338 -26.92 -20.80 23.43
N SER A 339 -27.73 -21.32 22.50
CA SER A 339 -29.19 -21.21 22.62
C SER A 339 -29.66 -22.03 23.83
N SER A 340 -30.49 -21.42 24.66
CA SER A 340 -30.92 -22.02 25.92
C SER A 340 -32.28 -21.49 26.40
N ILE A 341 -32.82 -22.13 27.43
CA ILE A 341 -34.10 -21.76 28.04
C ILE A 341 -33.84 -21.39 29.50
N LEU A 342 -34.37 -20.26 29.92
CA LEU A 342 -34.41 -19.89 31.30
C LEU A 342 -35.85 -20.01 31.84
N TYR A 343 -35.95 -20.59 33.02
CA TYR A 343 -37.19 -20.86 33.69
C TYR A 343 -37.39 -19.87 34.84
N ALA A 344 -38.57 -19.24 34.88
CA ALA A 344 -38.97 -18.36 35.96
C ALA A 344 -38.93 -19.15 37.30
N GLN A 345 -38.33 -18.55 38.30
CA GLN A 345 -38.41 -19.04 39.67
C GLN A 345 -39.24 -18.05 40.51
N TRP A 346 -40.28 -18.59 41.08
CA TRP A 346 -41.25 -17.81 41.76
C TRP A 346 -41.08 -17.91 43.28
N ASN A 347 -41.08 -16.76 43.94
CA ASN A 347 -41.21 -16.71 45.39
C ASN A 347 -42.67 -16.45 45.75
N GLY A 348 -43.27 -17.35 46.52
CA GLY A 348 -44.57 -17.17 47.03
C GLY A 348 -44.60 -15.97 47.98
N HIS A 349 -45.34 -14.97 47.60
CA HIS A 349 -45.84 -14.03 48.59
C HIS A 349 -47.08 -14.67 49.16
N ALA A 350 -46.94 -15.39 50.25
CA ALA A 350 -48.11 -15.83 50.97
C ALA A 350 -49.01 -14.57 51.21
N SER A 351 -50.11 -14.49 50.49
CA SER A 351 -51.16 -13.46 50.67
C SER A 351 -50.86 -12.05 50.14
N ALA A 352 -49.99 -11.77 49.18
CA ALA A 352 -50.01 -10.43 48.56
C ALA A 352 -51.19 -10.31 47.57
N VAL A 353 -52.10 -9.41 47.87
CA VAL A 353 -53.32 -9.13 47.07
C VAL A 353 -53.08 -7.82 46.33
N LEU A 354 -53.39 -7.79 45.02
CA LEU A 354 -53.40 -6.53 44.29
C LEU A 354 -54.47 -5.61 44.85
N LEU A 355 -54.07 -4.53 45.50
CA LEU A 355 -54.96 -3.53 46.06
C LEU A 355 -55.45 -2.56 44.96
N GLY A 356 -54.64 -2.28 44.00
CA GLY A 356 -54.98 -1.38 42.92
C GLY A 356 -53.69 -0.92 42.15
N ALA A 357 -53.89 0.00 41.24
CA ALA A 357 -52.82 0.59 40.47
C ALA A 357 -52.95 2.11 40.41
N VAL A 358 -51.81 2.79 40.30
CA VAL A 358 -51.67 4.22 40.00
C VAL A 358 -51.18 4.33 38.56
N GLY A 359 -52.05 4.80 37.65
CA GLY A 359 -51.78 4.70 36.19
C GLY A 359 -51.75 6.04 35.47
N ASN A 360 -51.48 5.96 34.16
CA ASN A 360 -51.46 7.12 33.25
C ASN A 360 -50.36 8.16 33.56
N PHE A 361 -49.17 7.73 33.92
CA PHE A 361 -48.03 8.64 33.98
C PHE A 361 -47.75 9.23 32.59
N ALA A 362 -47.46 10.54 32.53
CA ALA A 362 -47.08 11.19 31.29
C ALA A 362 -45.81 10.55 30.71
N LYS A 363 -45.67 10.63 29.38
CA LYS A 363 -44.50 10.11 28.68
C LYS A 363 -43.22 10.70 29.29
N ASN A 364 -42.23 9.85 29.57
CA ASN A 364 -40.92 10.21 30.15
C ASN A 364 -41.02 10.98 31.50
N SER A 365 -42.17 10.94 32.20
CA SER A 365 -42.37 11.60 33.49
C SER A 365 -42.54 10.61 34.65
N GLN A 366 -41.99 10.96 35.79
CA GLN A 366 -42.17 10.28 37.08
C GLN A 366 -43.01 11.10 38.04
N SER A 367 -43.43 12.30 37.62
CA SER A 367 -44.12 13.24 38.47
C SER A 367 -45.56 12.79 38.80
N LEU A 368 -45.95 12.88 40.06
CA LEU A 368 -47.31 12.60 40.50
C LEU A 368 -48.19 13.82 40.25
N THR A 369 -49.04 13.74 39.24
CA THR A 369 -50.08 14.76 38.98
C THR A 369 -51.16 14.77 40.11
N ALA A 370 -51.97 15.79 40.12
CA ALA A 370 -53.09 15.85 41.08
C ALA A 370 -54.06 14.65 40.98
N ALA A 371 -54.25 14.12 39.74
CA ALA A 371 -55.02 12.92 39.50
C ALA A 371 -54.35 11.67 40.11
N LEU A 372 -53.06 11.45 39.83
CA LEU A 372 -52.31 10.33 40.39
C LEU A 372 -52.21 10.39 41.92
N LYS A 373 -52.09 11.58 42.50
CA LYS A 373 -52.11 11.78 43.94
C LYS A 373 -53.48 11.40 44.55
N ARG A 374 -54.61 11.67 43.87
CA ARG A 374 -55.92 11.23 44.28
C ARG A 374 -56.02 9.69 44.28
N GLU A 375 -55.49 9.02 43.26
CA GLU A 375 -55.44 7.55 43.21
C GLU A 375 -54.70 7.00 44.44
N VAL A 376 -53.51 7.56 44.75
CA VAL A 376 -52.66 7.12 45.85
C VAL A 376 -53.41 7.37 47.19
N LYS A 377 -54.19 8.46 47.32
CA LYS A 377 -55.04 8.73 48.52
C LYS A 377 -56.10 7.66 48.67
N GLN A 378 -56.77 7.25 47.61
CA GLN A 378 -57.76 6.17 47.65
C GLN A 378 -57.12 4.83 48.07
N LEU A 379 -55.95 4.54 47.59
CA LEU A 379 -55.16 3.36 48.02
C LEU A 379 -54.81 3.45 49.51
N ALA A 380 -54.38 4.61 49.98
CA ALA A 380 -54.07 4.82 51.40
C ALA A 380 -55.31 4.61 52.31
N LEU A 381 -56.50 5.07 51.90
CA LEU A 381 -57.77 4.82 52.58
C LEU A 381 -58.11 3.31 52.59
N SER A 382 -57.84 2.60 51.46
CA SER A 382 -58.05 1.17 51.38
C SER A 382 -57.12 0.40 52.32
N VAL A 383 -55.84 0.87 52.48
CA VAL A 383 -54.89 0.32 53.45
C VAL A 383 -55.37 0.57 54.90
N LYS A 384 -55.90 1.77 55.20
CA LYS A 384 -56.38 2.12 56.51
C LYS A 384 -57.49 1.21 56.94
N GLY A 385 -58.41 0.85 56.06
CA GLY A 385 -59.55 0.03 56.33
C GLY A 385 -59.28 -1.44 56.65
N LYS A 386 -58.03 -1.89 56.53
CA LYS A 386 -57.63 -3.31 56.68
C LYS A 386 -56.31 -3.44 57.43
N LYS A 387 -56.11 -4.58 58.13
CA LYS A 387 -54.87 -4.87 58.86
C LYS A 387 -53.80 -5.44 57.94
N TYR A 388 -53.19 -4.61 57.04
CA TYR A 388 -52.07 -5.00 56.21
C TYR A 388 -50.77 -4.71 56.96
N HIS A 389 -49.79 -5.63 56.81
CA HIS A 389 -48.44 -5.50 57.39
C HIS A 389 -47.44 -4.94 56.45
N SER A 390 -47.66 -5.11 55.13
CA SER A 390 -46.79 -4.59 54.15
C SER A 390 -47.52 -4.14 52.87
N VAL A 391 -46.92 -3.14 52.16
CA VAL A 391 -47.29 -2.69 50.82
C VAL A 391 -46.10 -2.77 49.91
N LEU A 392 -46.31 -3.42 48.79
CA LEU A 392 -45.28 -3.59 47.73
C LEU A 392 -45.74 -2.84 46.49
N LEU A 393 -44.88 -2.05 45.92
CA LEU A 393 -45.16 -1.25 44.74
C LEU A 393 -44.22 -1.63 43.59
N TYR A 394 -44.80 -1.95 42.45
CA TYR A 394 -44.06 -2.28 41.24
C TYR A 394 -44.39 -1.25 40.16
N GLY A 395 -43.36 -0.53 39.71
CA GLY A 395 -43.48 0.47 38.64
C GLY A 395 -43.21 -0.12 37.27
N TYR A 396 -44.01 0.35 36.31
CA TYR A 396 -43.91 -0.09 34.92
C TYR A 396 -43.87 1.11 33.97
N THR A 397 -43.28 0.91 32.78
CA THR A 397 -43.28 1.86 31.68
C THR A 397 -43.83 1.25 30.40
N ALA A 398 -44.19 2.06 29.42
CA ALA A 398 -44.46 1.60 28.06
C ALA A 398 -43.18 1.18 27.35
N THR A 399 -43.27 0.37 26.29
CA THR A 399 -42.16 -0.22 25.55
C THR A 399 -41.33 0.76 24.67
N THR A 400 -41.61 2.05 24.72
CA THR A 400 -40.94 3.07 23.92
C THR A 400 -39.67 3.57 24.60
N GLY A 401 -38.52 3.44 23.97
CA GLY A 401 -37.22 3.94 24.43
C GLY A 401 -36.22 2.87 24.88
N LEU A 402 -35.04 3.31 25.33
CA LEU A 402 -33.97 2.41 25.77
C LEU A 402 -34.38 1.67 27.05
N GLN A 403 -34.08 0.37 27.13
CA GLN A 403 -34.45 -0.50 28.26
C GLN A 403 -33.89 0.02 29.59
N SER A 404 -32.69 0.53 29.63
CA SER A 404 -32.09 1.11 30.85
C SER A 404 -32.85 2.37 31.35
N LEU A 405 -33.32 3.20 30.44
CA LEU A 405 -34.12 4.36 30.76
C LEU A 405 -35.51 3.95 31.27
N ASN A 406 -36.10 2.92 30.66
CA ASN A 406 -37.41 2.40 31.11
C ASN A 406 -37.30 1.78 32.50
N LEU A 407 -36.24 1.05 32.82
CA LEU A 407 -36.01 0.50 34.15
C LEU A 407 -35.79 1.62 35.19
N SER A 408 -35.01 2.64 34.87
CA SER A 408 -34.79 3.80 35.74
C SER A 408 -36.07 4.57 35.99
N LEU A 409 -36.85 4.82 34.94
CA LEU A 409 -38.13 5.55 35.02
C LEU A 409 -39.20 4.77 35.81
N SER A 410 -39.31 3.46 35.61
CA SER A 410 -40.23 2.61 36.33
C SER A 410 -39.93 2.58 37.84
N ARG A 411 -38.64 2.49 38.18
CA ARG A 411 -38.18 2.56 39.58
C ARG A 411 -38.50 3.92 40.22
N ALA A 412 -38.24 5.01 39.49
CA ALA A 412 -38.52 6.35 39.98
C ALA A 412 -40.03 6.60 40.21
N ARG A 413 -40.89 6.06 39.33
CA ARG A 413 -42.36 6.10 39.51
C ARG A 413 -42.80 5.33 40.76
N ALA A 414 -42.34 4.08 40.90
CA ALA A 414 -42.66 3.26 42.07
C ALA A 414 -42.19 3.93 43.35
N THR A 415 -40.99 4.49 43.37
CA THR A 415 -40.46 5.22 44.54
C THR A 415 -41.26 6.49 44.83
N GLY A 416 -41.67 7.26 43.82
CA GLY A 416 -42.51 8.46 43.98
C GLY A 416 -43.88 8.13 44.58
N VAL A 417 -44.53 7.08 44.05
CA VAL A 417 -45.81 6.61 44.61
C VAL A 417 -45.64 6.11 46.05
N ALA A 418 -44.59 5.32 46.33
CA ALA A 418 -44.33 4.82 47.68
C ALA A 418 -44.08 5.93 48.69
N ASN A 419 -43.33 6.96 48.31
CA ASN A 419 -43.05 8.11 49.17
C ASN A 419 -44.31 8.89 49.45
N TYR A 420 -45.15 9.11 48.43
CA TYR A 420 -46.42 9.83 48.62
C TYR A 420 -47.40 8.98 49.41
N LEU A 421 -47.50 7.67 49.20
CA LEU A 421 -48.27 6.74 49.97
C LEU A 421 -47.88 6.76 51.47
N ARG A 422 -46.60 6.76 51.79
CA ARG A 422 -46.09 6.90 53.17
C ARG A 422 -46.57 8.19 53.81
N SER A 423 -46.55 9.29 53.08
CA SER A 423 -47.03 10.57 53.59
C SER A 423 -48.54 10.54 53.90
N GLU A 424 -49.36 9.97 53.03
CA GLU A 424 -50.82 9.84 53.24
C GLU A 424 -51.15 8.87 54.35
N LEU A 425 -50.47 7.76 54.51
CA LEU A 425 -50.64 6.84 55.60
C LEU A 425 -50.31 7.47 56.96
N ARG A 426 -49.30 8.34 57.03
CA ARG A 426 -48.99 9.14 58.22
C ARG A 426 -50.13 10.09 58.57
N VAL A 427 -50.70 10.82 57.58
CA VAL A 427 -51.85 11.69 57.75
C VAL A 427 -53.04 10.89 58.25
N LEU A 428 -53.22 9.66 57.82
CA LEU A 428 -54.28 8.76 58.21
C LEU A 428 -54.02 8.02 59.54
N HIS A 429 -52.90 8.29 60.20
CA HIS A 429 -52.43 7.63 61.44
C HIS A 429 -52.30 6.09 61.31
N VAL A 430 -51.93 5.62 60.13
CA VAL A 430 -51.69 4.18 59.88
C VAL A 430 -50.22 3.90 60.16
N ASN A 431 -49.94 3.15 61.22
CA ASN A 431 -48.62 2.79 61.66
C ASN A 431 -48.36 1.29 61.46
N GLY A 432 -47.09 0.90 61.45
CA GLY A 432 -46.67 -0.51 61.40
C GLY A 432 -46.72 -1.18 59.99
N VAL A 433 -47.04 -0.42 58.98
CA VAL A 433 -47.03 -0.94 57.57
C VAL A 433 -45.66 -0.70 56.91
N SER A 434 -44.99 -1.76 56.53
CA SER A 434 -43.76 -1.65 55.73
C SER A 434 -44.10 -1.36 54.28
N ILE A 435 -43.34 -0.46 53.63
CA ILE A 435 -43.55 -0.11 52.22
C ILE A 435 -42.25 -0.31 51.45
N ALA A 436 -42.27 -1.21 50.45
CA ALA A 436 -41.19 -1.43 49.51
C ALA A 436 -41.62 -1.07 48.08
N SER A 437 -40.65 -0.66 47.26
CA SER A 437 -40.92 -0.31 45.87
C SER A 437 -39.80 -0.84 44.95
N ALA A 438 -40.20 -1.31 43.80
CA ALA A 438 -39.29 -1.78 42.75
C ALA A 438 -39.74 -1.26 41.37
N GLY A 439 -38.79 -1.14 40.44
CA GLY A 439 -39.08 -0.82 39.04
C GLY A 439 -38.89 -2.06 38.20
N GLU A 440 -39.85 -2.36 37.35
CA GLU A 440 -39.86 -3.55 36.48
C GLU A 440 -39.58 -3.23 35.01
N GLY A 441 -39.40 -1.96 34.68
CA GLY A 441 -39.09 -1.53 33.30
C GLY A 441 -40.31 -1.46 32.39
N ALA A 442 -40.13 -1.79 31.11
CA ALA A 442 -41.21 -1.71 30.11
C ALA A 442 -42.03 -3.01 30.05
N ILE A 443 -43.35 -2.90 29.92
CA ILE A 443 -44.25 -4.03 29.67
C ILE A 443 -44.55 -4.14 28.19
N SER A 444 -44.32 -5.30 27.56
CA SER A 444 -44.64 -5.57 26.16
C SER A 444 -46.10 -5.94 25.94
N GLY A 445 -46.76 -5.38 24.92
CA GLY A 445 -48.01 -5.93 24.38
C GLY A 445 -49.27 -5.04 24.37
N GLY A 446 -49.19 -3.73 24.53
CA GLY A 446 -50.39 -2.90 24.41
C GLY A 446 -50.19 -1.38 24.30
N SER A 447 -51.28 -0.60 24.23
CA SER A 447 -51.21 0.84 24.02
C SER A 447 -50.49 1.56 25.18
N SER A 448 -49.72 2.57 24.84
CA SER A 448 -48.74 3.22 25.73
C SER A 448 -49.24 3.73 27.10
N ALA A 449 -50.52 4.07 27.22
CA ALA A 449 -51.08 4.61 28.48
C ALA A 449 -51.34 3.54 29.55
N ALA A 450 -51.84 2.36 29.16
CA ALA A 450 -52.18 1.29 30.11
C ALA A 450 -50.94 0.67 30.79
N TYR A 451 -49.76 0.85 30.23
CA TYR A 451 -48.50 0.25 30.70
C TYR A 451 -47.63 1.20 31.52
N SER A 452 -48.00 2.46 31.63
CA SER A 452 -47.32 3.47 32.47
C SER A 452 -48.00 3.55 33.86
N ARG A 453 -47.80 2.56 34.70
CA ARG A 453 -48.46 2.44 35.98
C ARG A 453 -47.57 1.96 37.11
N VAL A 454 -48.03 2.10 38.32
CA VAL A 454 -47.47 1.49 39.52
C VAL A 454 -48.55 0.59 40.14
N GLU A 455 -48.32 -0.70 40.19
CA GLU A 455 -49.18 -1.67 40.85
C GLU A 455 -48.88 -1.72 42.36
N VAL A 456 -49.92 -1.80 43.16
CA VAL A 456 -49.83 -1.76 44.62
C VAL A 456 -50.43 -3.03 45.18
N PHE A 457 -49.59 -3.82 45.81
CA PHE A 457 -49.94 -5.06 46.46
C PHE A 457 -49.90 -4.87 48.00
N VAL A 458 -50.70 -5.61 48.66
CA VAL A 458 -50.80 -5.55 50.14
C VAL A 458 -50.72 -6.99 50.71
N ARG A 459 -50.20 -7.07 51.90
CA ARG A 459 -50.08 -8.32 52.65
C ARG A 459 -50.42 -8.12 54.10
#